data_efc1c1ef5daa82ef4a8d5ef7b429bb65
#
_entry.id   efc1c1ef5daa82ef4a8d5ef7b429bb65
#
_cell.length_a   1.000
_cell.length_b   1.000
_cell.length_c   1.000
_cell.angle_alpha   90.00
_cell.angle_beta   90.00
_cell.angle_gamma   90.00
#
_symmetry.space_group_name_H-M   'P 1'
#
loop_
_entity.id
_entity.type
_entity.pdbx_description
1 polymer ?
#
loop_
_entity_poly.entity_id
_entity_poly.type
_entity_poly.pdbx_seq_one_letter_code
_entity_poly.pdbx_strand_id
1 'polypeptide(L)'
;MLKKSPTARPGALARLLLLSSIAGALTAAAAQTPASDRAVTTQALASDSVVDQIGVNIHLSFFNTPYNKFDALVRPALAELGVRHVRDGALTAGNGGALNTYYKRLTALAADGIKSSLVTFDTTTPAYLTDLAKLDDVYNRAGRAVEYFEGANEPNLKKNPEWANIGRERQKELFQAAHGNPDLAGVAVIGPSPWGPSAQQLGDISANVDLGNWHIYSGGQYPEATGKGSLSDYLAQARGLYSGKPVVATEAGYHSATNVPAGKHRPTPEKIIARYLPRLMLWDLKHGVVRTYVYELIDSFNKGDTDAESNFGLIRYDGTRRPSFAAIKNLIGIFSDSGAVPHPQALDWSQSSKDDAIQSMLFQRSDGSFLLALWLGVPAWDPEQRTEIPAKTVSTELTLPATISKATTLEFSDEGTVTSHDADIEGHRLALTVKDTLTVIRLQ
;
A
#
# COMPACT_ATOMS: atom_id res chain seq x y z
N MET A 1 0.24 21.37 -63.08
CA MET A 1 1.29 20.86 -63.96
C MET A 1 1.67 19.50 -63.36
N LEU A 2 1.09 18.37 -63.81
CA LEU A 2 1.48 17.51 -64.95
C LEU A 2 2.95 17.12 -64.88
N LYS A 3 3.28 15.81 -64.61
CA LYS A 3 3.37 14.62 -65.48
C LYS A 3 3.80 13.41 -64.66
N LYS A 4 3.08 12.30 -64.56
CA LYS A 4 2.97 11.13 -65.48
C LYS A 4 4.14 10.14 -65.42
N SER A 5 3.73 8.89 -65.09
CA SER A 5 4.39 7.56 -65.20
C SER A 5 5.02 7.25 -66.56
N PRO A 6 5.70 6.09 -66.81
CA PRO A 6 5.00 4.83 -67.05
C PRO A 6 5.70 3.52 -66.61
N THR A 7 4.92 2.49 -66.29
CA THR A 7 4.67 1.17 -66.87
C THR A 7 5.79 0.36 -67.55
N ALA A 8 5.91 -0.94 -67.16
CA ALA A 8 5.87 -2.08 -68.04
C ALA A 8 5.86 -3.45 -67.28
N ARG A 9 4.97 -4.33 -67.71
CA ARG A 9 4.94 -5.80 -67.60
C ARG A 9 5.37 -6.37 -69.00
N PRO A 10 5.38 -7.74 -69.34
CA PRO A 10 5.26 -8.99 -68.57
C PRO A 10 6.21 -10.14 -69.22
N GLY A 11 6.07 -11.39 -68.74
CA GLY A 11 6.51 -12.61 -69.45
C GLY A 11 6.53 -13.79 -68.48
N ALA A 12 5.79 -14.68 -68.55
CA ALA A 12 5.13 -15.79 -69.25
C ALA A 12 5.83 -17.14 -69.04
N LEU A 13 5.07 -18.11 -68.53
CA LEU A 13 4.97 -19.57 -68.71
C LEU A 13 6.22 -20.48 -68.63
N ALA A 14 6.12 -21.53 -67.81
CA ALA A 14 6.18 -22.92 -68.26
C ALA A 14 5.56 -23.88 -67.23
N ARG A 15 4.57 -24.66 -67.67
CA ARG A 15 3.97 -25.81 -66.98
C ARG A 15 4.90 -27.03 -67.18
N LEU A 16 5.04 -27.87 -66.13
CA LEU A 16 5.29 -29.29 -66.32
C LEU A 16 4.51 -30.11 -65.32
N LEU A 17 3.60 -30.92 -65.79
CA LEU A 17 2.91 -32.00 -65.08
C LEU A 17 3.83 -33.23 -65.01
N LEU A 18 3.88 -33.92 -63.89
CA LEU A 18 4.11 -35.35 -63.81
C LEU A 18 3.42 -35.98 -62.60
N LEU A 19 2.86 -37.15 -62.85
CA LEU A 19 1.91 -37.90 -62.05
C LEU A 19 2.54 -38.71 -60.90
N SER A 20 1.72 -38.86 -59.84
CA SER A 20 1.46 -40.08 -59.06
C SER A 20 2.55 -40.83 -58.32
N SER A 21 2.43 -40.90 -57.01
CA SER A 21 2.39 -42.17 -56.29
C SER A 21 1.77 -41.93 -54.86
N ILE A 22 0.67 -42.62 -54.60
CA ILE A 22 0.02 -42.73 -53.32
C ILE A 22 0.87 -43.63 -52.43
N ALA A 23 1.47 -43.10 -51.36
CA ALA A 23 1.98 -43.89 -50.25
C ALA A 23 1.28 -43.37 -48.99
N GLY A 24 0.38 -44.20 -48.45
CA GLY A 24 -0.30 -43.92 -47.20
C GLY A 24 0.70 -43.89 -46.03
N ALA A 25 0.89 -42.74 -45.44
CA ALA A 25 1.53 -42.60 -44.16
C ALA A 25 0.44 -42.45 -43.11
N LEU A 26 0.25 -43.47 -42.24
CA LEU A 26 -0.42 -43.33 -40.99
C LEU A 26 0.34 -42.28 -40.17
N THR A 27 -0.19 -41.09 -40.08
CA THR A 27 0.23 -40.14 -39.08
C THR A 27 -0.34 -40.59 -37.73
N ALA A 28 0.51 -41.22 -36.93
CA ALA A 28 0.25 -41.35 -35.52
C ALA A 28 0.06 -39.91 -34.94
N ALA A 29 -1.15 -39.63 -34.52
CA ALA A 29 -1.40 -38.41 -33.73
C ALA A 29 -0.52 -38.53 -32.47
N ALA A 30 0.59 -37.83 -32.46
CA ALA A 30 1.33 -37.59 -31.23
C ALA A 30 0.37 -36.88 -30.28
N ALA A 31 -0.03 -37.58 -29.25
CA ALA A 31 -0.70 -36.96 -28.10
C ALA A 31 0.22 -35.82 -27.65
N GLN A 32 -0.20 -34.58 -27.87
CA GLN A 32 0.44 -33.43 -27.24
C GLN A 32 0.33 -33.66 -25.73
N THR A 33 1.41 -34.03 -25.11
CA THR A 33 1.57 -33.92 -23.65
C THR A 33 1.18 -32.48 -23.29
N PRO A 34 0.23 -32.29 -22.36
CA PRO A 34 -0.08 -30.94 -21.91
C PRO A 34 1.22 -30.28 -21.46
N ALA A 35 1.45 -29.04 -21.92
CA ALA A 35 2.60 -28.27 -21.54
C ALA A 35 2.68 -28.33 -20.00
N SER A 36 3.71 -28.96 -19.48
CA SER A 36 3.92 -29.06 -18.04
C SER A 36 3.94 -27.65 -17.48
N ASP A 37 3.06 -27.36 -16.50
CA ASP A 37 3.11 -26.14 -15.72
C ASP A 37 4.54 -26.05 -15.14
N ARG A 38 5.35 -25.20 -15.75
CA ARG A 38 6.75 -25.08 -15.34
C ARG A 38 6.73 -24.38 -13.98
N ALA A 39 7.15 -25.09 -12.95
CA ALA A 39 7.31 -24.49 -11.61
C ALA A 39 8.16 -23.23 -11.71
N VAL A 40 7.70 -22.16 -11.08
CA VAL A 40 8.43 -20.90 -10.98
C VAL A 40 9.01 -20.82 -9.57
N THR A 41 10.34 -20.76 -9.50
CA THR A 41 11.02 -20.48 -8.24
C THR A 41 10.68 -19.07 -7.79
N THR A 42 9.97 -18.92 -6.67
CA THR A 42 9.58 -17.63 -6.11
C THR A 42 10.36 -17.36 -4.83
N GLN A 43 11.11 -16.27 -4.79
CA GLN A 43 11.81 -15.82 -3.59
C GLN A 43 10.78 -15.30 -2.59
N ALA A 44 10.79 -15.83 -1.37
CA ALA A 44 9.95 -15.33 -0.29
C ALA A 44 10.50 -14.02 0.30
N LEU A 45 9.59 -13.21 0.83
CA LEU A 45 9.91 -12.14 1.78
C LEU A 45 9.79 -12.67 3.21
N ALA A 46 10.38 -12.00 4.20
CA ALA A 46 10.09 -12.29 5.59
C ALA A 46 8.62 -11.94 5.89
N SER A 47 7.90 -12.81 6.57
CA SER A 47 6.48 -12.60 6.90
C SER A 47 6.25 -11.28 7.63
N ASP A 48 7.10 -10.97 8.60
CA ASP A 48 6.99 -9.77 9.43
C ASP A 48 7.20 -8.46 8.66
N SER A 49 7.74 -8.52 7.42
CA SER A 49 7.86 -7.32 6.56
C SER A 49 6.52 -6.69 6.20
N VAL A 50 5.43 -7.46 6.19
CA VAL A 50 4.06 -6.93 6.00
C VAL A 50 3.65 -6.07 7.19
N VAL A 51 3.98 -6.50 8.41
CA VAL A 51 3.66 -5.76 9.64
C VAL A 51 4.46 -4.46 9.71
N ASP A 52 5.76 -4.53 9.40
CA ASP A 52 6.64 -3.36 9.39
C ASP A 52 6.27 -2.35 8.29
N GLN A 53 5.65 -2.80 7.21
CA GLN A 53 5.18 -1.93 6.12
C GLN A 53 3.93 -1.13 6.51
N ILE A 54 3.15 -1.54 7.53
CA ILE A 54 1.86 -0.94 7.87
C ILE A 54 2.02 0.09 9.00
N GLY A 55 1.65 1.33 8.71
CA GLY A 55 1.46 2.40 9.69
C GLY A 55 0.03 2.94 9.67
N VAL A 56 -0.28 3.85 10.61
CA VAL A 56 -1.58 4.52 10.66
C VAL A 56 -1.44 5.98 11.06
N ASN A 57 -2.21 6.86 10.42
CA ASN A 57 -2.30 8.27 10.77
C ASN A 57 -3.13 8.45 12.05
N ILE A 58 -2.65 9.28 12.96
CA ILE A 58 -3.32 9.65 14.22
C ILE A 58 -3.24 11.16 14.43
N HIS A 59 -4.11 11.70 15.29
CA HIS A 59 -4.20 13.14 15.55
C HIS A 59 -4.28 13.42 17.06
N LEU A 60 -3.20 13.09 17.79
CA LEU A 60 -3.17 13.15 19.24
C LEU A 60 -3.35 14.57 19.82
N SER A 61 -3.13 15.60 19.00
CA SER A 61 -3.34 17.01 19.36
C SER A 61 -4.78 17.49 19.12
N PHE A 62 -5.67 16.68 18.54
CA PHE A 62 -7.06 17.06 18.28
C PHE A 62 -7.93 16.82 19.52
N PHE A 63 -7.77 17.66 20.54
CA PHE A 63 -8.40 17.50 21.86
C PHE A 63 -9.93 17.62 21.86
N ASN A 64 -10.53 18.18 20.80
CA ASN A 64 -11.99 18.30 20.64
C ASN A 64 -12.60 17.16 19.82
N THR A 65 -11.88 16.07 19.62
CA THR A 65 -12.28 14.93 18.81
C THR A 65 -12.18 13.64 19.63
N PRO A 66 -12.58 12.47 19.09
CA PRO A 66 -12.41 11.18 19.76
C PRO A 66 -10.97 10.86 20.16
N TYR A 67 -9.96 11.47 19.51
CA TYR A 67 -8.56 11.32 19.89
C TYR A 67 -8.25 11.80 21.31
N ASN A 68 -9.13 12.63 21.90
CA ASN A 68 -8.98 13.00 23.30
C ASN A 68 -9.22 11.83 24.28
N LYS A 69 -9.89 10.77 23.84
CA LYS A 69 -10.08 9.53 24.61
C LYS A 69 -8.86 8.61 24.48
N PHE A 70 -7.65 9.15 24.72
CA PHE A 70 -6.39 8.45 24.45
C PHE A 70 -6.31 7.08 25.14
N ASP A 71 -6.46 7.05 26.46
CA ASP A 71 -6.34 5.80 27.24
C ASP A 71 -7.53 4.86 27.07
N ALA A 72 -8.72 5.39 26.78
CA ALA A 72 -9.94 4.59 26.64
C ALA A 72 -10.20 4.09 25.22
N LEU A 73 -9.62 4.73 24.20
CA LEU A 73 -9.91 4.42 22.79
C LEU A 73 -8.67 4.31 21.93
N VAL A 74 -7.81 5.34 21.85
CA VAL A 74 -6.72 5.41 20.88
C VAL A 74 -5.66 4.34 21.16
N ARG A 75 -5.08 4.35 22.37
CA ARG A 75 -4.02 3.43 22.77
C ARG A 75 -4.47 1.95 22.73
N PRO A 76 -5.66 1.58 23.26
CA PRO A 76 -6.18 0.22 23.13
C PRO A 76 -6.42 -0.20 21.67
N ALA A 77 -6.90 0.72 20.81
CA ALA A 77 -7.14 0.41 19.39
C ALA A 77 -5.83 0.15 18.63
N LEU A 78 -4.77 0.93 18.90
CA LEU A 78 -3.45 0.70 18.30
C LEU A 78 -2.87 -0.65 18.74
N ALA A 79 -3.00 -0.97 20.04
CA ALA A 79 -2.57 -2.28 20.57
C ALA A 79 -3.37 -3.44 19.96
N GLU A 80 -4.70 -3.28 19.79
CA GLU A 80 -5.58 -4.27 19.15
C GLU A 80 -5.23 -4.47 17.67
N LEU A 81 -4.91 -3.40 16.93
CA LEU A 81 -4.44 -3.49 15.54
C LEU A 81 -3.10 -4.20 15.43
N GLY A 82 -2.22 -4.03 16.41
CA GLY A 82 -0.86 -4.55 16.38
C GLY A 82 0.10 -3.75 15.51
N VAL A 83 -0.25 -2.50 15.15
CA VAL A 83 0.62 -1.62 14.36
C VAL A 83 1.83 -1.16 15.18
N ARG A 84 2.95 -0.98 14.49
CA ARG A 84 4.24 -0.56 15.09
C ARG A 84 4.60 0.88 14.72
N HIS A 85 3.86 1.50 13.83
CA HIS A 85 4.18 2.79 13.24
C HIS A 85 2.94 3.70 13.21
N VAL A 86 3.13 4.93 13.69
CA VAL A 86 2.10 5.97 13.61
C VAL A 86 2.66 7.22 12.94
N ARG A 87 1.78 8.01 12.32
CA ARG A 87 2.12 9.32 11.79
C ARG A 87 1.31 10.40 12.49
N ASP A 88 1.97 11.47 12.94
CA ASP A 88 1.37 12.64 13.59
C ASP A 88 2.24 13.88 13.30
N GLY A 89 2.05 14.99 14.02
CA GLY A 89 2.76 16.24 13.79
C GLY A 89 3.96 16.47 14.70
N ALA A 90 5.02 17.12 14.20
CA ALA A 90 6.14 17.61 15.01
C ALA A 90 5.81 18.98 15.64
N LEU A 91 5.16 18.99 16.79
CA LEU A 91 4.66 20.21 17.44
C LEU A 91 5.75 20.86 18.29
N THR A 92 6.12 22.11 17.99
CA THR A 92 7.08 22.90 18.78
C THR A 92 6.47 24.13 19.44
N ALA A 93 5.23 24.48 19.08
CA ALA A 93 4.48 25.61 19.62
C ALA A 93 3.07 25.18 20.05
N GLY A 94 2.44 25.96 20.90
CA GLY A 94 1.08 25.72 21.39
C GLY A 94 0.92 26.05 22.87
N ASN A 95 -0.28 25.83 23.41
CA ASN A 95 -0.54 25.91 24.85
C ASN A 95 0.31 24.86 25.58
N GLY A 96 1.11 25.26 26.57
CA GLY A 96 2.04 24.39 27.26
C GLY A 96 1.38 23.13 27.88
N GLY A 97 0.16 23.23 28.41
CA GLY A 97 -0.59 22.08 28.89
C GLY A 97 -1.00 21.11 27.80
N ALA A 98 -1.49 21.61 26.67
CA ALA A 98 -1.87 20.81 25.51
C ALA A 98 -0.64 20.12 24.89
N LEU A 99 0.44 20.87 24.73
CA LEU A 99 1.70 20.35 24.18
C LEU A 99 2.30 19.26 25.10
N ASN A 100 2.28 19.44 26.40
CA ASN A 100 2.73 18.43 27.36
C ASN A 100 1.85 17.16 27.30
N THR A 101 0.53 17.31 27.18
CA THR A 101 -0.40 16.18 27.02
C THR A 101 -0.12 15.42 25.72
N TYR A 102 0.08 16.13 24.63
CA TYR A 102 0.45 15.54 23.33
C TYR A 102 1.69 14.65 23.44
N TYR A 103 2.79 15.17 23.99
CA TYR A 103 4.03 14.41 24.13
C TYR A 103 3.94 13.28 25.16
N LYS A 104 3.17 13.41 26.23
CA LYS A 104 2.89 12.29 27.13
C LYS A 104 2.23 11.12 26.40
N ARG A 105 1.33 11.40 25.46
CA ARG A 105 0.68 10.37 24.63
C ARG A 105 1.69 9.69 23.70
N LEU A 106 2.56 10.45 23.01
CA LEU A 106 3.63 9.88 22.18
C LEU A 106 4.61 9.04 23.00
N THR A 107 5.03 9.52 24.18
CA THR A 107 5.90 8.76 25.10
C THR A 107 5.23 7.45 25.55
N ALA A 108 3.91 7.46 25.79
CA ALA A 108 3.19 6.24 26.12
C ALA A 108 3.16 5.24 24.96
N LEU A 109 2.98 5.72 23.72
CA LEU A 109 3.07 4.86 22.53
C LEU A 109 4.50 4.32 22.31
N ALA A 110 5.51 5.15 22.57
CA ALA A 110 6.92 4.71 22.52
C ALA A 110 7.20 3.58 23.53
N ALA A 111 6.63 3.67 24.73
CA ALA A 111 6.74 2.63 25.75
C ALA A 111 6.02 1.33 25.35
N ASP A 112 5.01 1.40 24.47
CA ASP A 112 4.33 0.25 23.86
C ASP A 112 5.09 -0.31 22.64
N GLY A 113 6.25 0.25 22.29
CA GLY A 113 7.06 -0.16 21.13
C GLY A 113 6.63 0.46 19.81
N ILE A 114 5.74 1.45 19.83
CA ILE A 114 5.24 2.14 18.62
C ILE A 114 6.18 3.31 18.28
N LYS A 115 6.64 3.36 17.03
CA LYS A 115 7.48 4.43 16.49
C LYS A 115 6.63 5.50 15.78
N SER A 116 7.14 6.71 15.74
CA SER A 116 6.44 7.86 15.16
C SER A 116 7.14 8.41 13.93
N SER A 117 6.40 8.67 12.86
CA SER A 117 6.75 9.59 11.78
C SER A 117 6.11 10.93 12.09
N LEU A 118 6.89 11.99 12.20
CA LEU A 118 6.41 13.30 12.63
C LEU A 118 6.55 14.33 11.50
N VAL A 119 5.40 14.78 10.98
CA VAL A 119 5.33 15.79 9.92
C VAL A 119 5.69 17.18 10.48
N THR A 120 6.60 17.88 9.80
CA THR A 120 6.94 19.26 10.15
C THR A 120 6.04 20.23 9.40
N PHE A 121 5.57 21.25 10.11
CA PHE A 121 4.68 22.25 9.53
C PHE A 121 5.48 23.45 9.02
N ASP A 122 5.14 23.90 7.80
CA ASP A 122 5.72 25.05 7.11
C ASP A 122 4.74 26.23 7.02
N THR A 123 3.76 26.30 7.91
CA THR A 123 2.66 27.24 7.78
C THR A 123 3.13 28.69 7.94
N THR A 124 2.47 29.61 7.23
CA THR A 124 2.65 31.05 7.43
C THR A 124 2.09 31.56 8.76
N THR A 125 1.40 30.69 9.52
CA THR A 125 0.89 30.99 10.85
C THR A 125 1.93 30.52 11.87
N PRO A 126 2.65 31.42 12.54
CA PRO A 126 3.77 31.05 13.44
C PRO A 126 3.40 30.08 14.55
N ALA A 127 2.13 30.08 15.00
CA ALA A 127 1.64 29.17 16.04
C ALA A 127 1.63 27.69 15.63
N TYR A 128 1.69 27.40 14.34
CA TYR A 128 1.71 26.03 13.78
C TYR A 128 3.01 25.69 13.08
N LEU A 129 3.95 26.64 12.96
CA LEU A 129 5.24 26.38 12.35
C LEU A 129 6.10 25.50 13.28
N THR A 130 6.65 24.41 12.73
CA THR A 130 7.64 23.60 13.45
C THR A 130 8.97 24.37 13.53
N ASP A 131 9.45 24.65 14.73
CA ASP A 131 10.77 25.21 14.97
C ASP A 131 11.83 24.10 14.81
N LEU A 132 12.55 24.11 13.70
CA LEU A 132 13.53 23.07 13.38
C LEU A 132 14.75 23.06 14.32
N ALA A 133 15.00 24.14 15.07
CA ALA A 133 16.02 24.15 16.09
C ALA A 133 15.66 23.35 17.34
N LYS A 134 14.41 22.83 17.40
CA LYS A 134 13.88 22.03 18.53
C LYS A 134 13.60 20.57 18.18
N LEU A 135 14.15 20.04 17.08
CA LEU A 135 13.91 18.66 16.69
C LEU A 135 14.42 17.64 17.71
N ASP A 136 15.51 17.95 18.41
CA ASP A 136 16.02 17.16 19.52
C ASP A 136 15.06 17.16 20.73
N ASP A 137 14.46 18.30 21.08
CA ASP A 137 13.43 18.38 22.12
C ASP A 137 12.19 17.56 21.71
N VAL A 138 11.75 17.67 20.45
CA VAL A 138 10.68 16.83 19.88
C VAL A 138 11.00 15.35 20.04
N TYR A 139 12.19 14.92 19.59
CA TYR A 139 12.65 13.55 19.69
C TYR A 139 12.67 13.03 21.12
N ASN A 140 13.26 13.78 22.04
CA ASN A 140 13.35 13.40 23.44
C ASN A 140 11.96 13.33 24.10
N ARG A 141 11.09 14.31 23.85
CA ARG A 141 9.73 14.35 24.39
C ARG A 141 8.80 13.29 23.80
N ALA A 142 9.06 12.84 22.57
CA ALA A 142 8.36 11.72 21.96
C ALA A 142 8.88 10.34 22.40
N GLY A 143 9.62 10.28 23.51
CA GLY A 143 10.14 9.03 24.08
C GLY A 143 11.30 8.42 23.29
N ARG A 144 12.00 9.23 22.45
CA ARG A 144 13.11 8.82 21.57
C ARG A 144 12.71 7.75 20.55
N ALA A 145 11.43 7.70 20.18
CA ALA A 145 10.85 6.72 19.24
C ALA A 145 10.41 7.37 17.91
N VAL A 146 10.98 8.53 17.58
CA VAL A 146 10.79 9.13 16.24
C VAL A 146 11.70 8.41 15.26
N GLU A 147 11.12 7.81 14.23
CA GLU A 147 11.88 7.15 13.16
C GLU A 147 12.05 8.06 11.92
N TYR A 148 11.09 8.96 11.71
CA TYR A 148 11.11 9.90 10.59
C TYR A 148 10.69 11.30 11.02
N PHE A 149 11.40 12.32 10.50
CA PHE A 149 10.86 13.66 10.34
C PHE A 149 10.44 13.85 8.88
N GLU A 150 9.20 14.24 8.69
CA GLU A 150 8.59 14.43 7.37
C GLU A 150 8.53 15.90 7.01
N GLY A 151 8.78 16.23 5.74
CA GLY A 151 8.58 17.56 5.18
C GLY A 151 7.11 18.00 5.22
N ALA A 152 6.82 19.15 4.61
CA ALA A 152 5.50 19.76 4.68
C ALA A 152 4.39 18.90 4.06
N ASN A 153 3.26 18.80 4.77
CA ASN A 153 2.05 18.13 4.31
C ASN A 153 1.35 18.94 3.23
N GLU A 154 1.21 18.39 2.03
CA GLU A 154 0.46 18.93 0.89
C GLU A 154 0.66 20.45 0.67
N PRO A 155 1.93 20.92 0.59
CA PRO A 155 2.24 22.35 0.65
C PRO A 155 1.62 23.14 -0.50
N ASN A 156 1.42 22.53 -1.66
CA ASN A 156 0.85 23.14 -2.85
C ASN A 156 -0.68 23.39 -2.78
N LEU A 157 -1.39 22.77 -1.85
CA LEU A 157 -2.83 23.01 -1.67
C LEU A 157 -3.13 24.32 -0.94
N LYS A 158 -2.14 24.94 -0.30
CA LYS A 158 -2.28 26.18 0.48
C LYS A 158 -2.43 27.45 -0.38
N LYS A 159 -2.55 27.34 -1.71
CA LYS A 159 -2.73 28.46 -2.67
C LYS A 159 -1.67 29.57 -2.58
N ASN A 160 -0.46 29.25 -2.10
CA ASN A 160 0.66 30.17 -2.10
C ASN A 160 1.45 29.99 -3.40
N PRO A 161 1.62 31.01 -4.26
CA PRO A 161 2.37 30.89 -5.52
C PRO A 161 3.85 30.53 -5.31
N GLU A 162 4.43 30.90 -4.15
CA GLU A 162 5.82 30.60 -3.79
C GLU A 162 6.00 29.25 -3.07
N TRP A 163 4.96 28.43 -2.98
CA TRP A 163 4.96 27.19 -2.22
C TRP A 163 6.15 26.27 -2.57
N ALA A 164 6.52 26.20 -3.85
CA ALA A 164 7.59 25.31 -4.30
C ALA A 164 8.99 25.82 -3.86
N ASN A 165 9.22 27.14 -3.89
CA ASN A 165 10.45 27.75 -3.38
C ASN A 165 10.55 27.57 -1.86
N ILE A 166 9.47 27.89 -1.14
CA ILE A 166 9.39 27.72 0.32
C ILE A 166 9.59 26.25 0.68
N GLY A 167 8.93 25.34 -0.04
CA GLY A 167 9.05 23.90 0.19
C GLY A 167 10.46 23.37 0.02
N ARG A 168 11.18 23.81 -1.02
CA ARG A 168 12.58 23.42 -1.24
C ARG A 168 13.50 23.92 -0.12
N GLU A 169 13.42 25.18 0.24
CA GLU A 169 14.27 25.74 1.29
C GLU A 169 13.96 25.10 2.63
N ARG A 170 12.67 24.95 2.96
CA ARG A 170 12.24 24.32 4.22
C ARG A 170 12.67 22.86 4.32
N GLN A 171 12.61 22.10 3.22
CA GLN A 171 13.08 20.71 3.19
C GLN A 171 14.60 20.62 3.37
N LYS A 172 15.35 21.54 2.76
CA LYS A 172 16.79 21.62 2.95
C LYS A 172 17.16 21.96 4.40
N GLU A 173 16.48 22.94 5.01
CA GLU A 173 16.65 23.29 6.42
C GLU A 173 16.36 22.10 7.34
N LEU A 174 15.24 21.37 7.09
CA LEU A 174 14.88 20.17 7.85
C LEU A 174 15.97 19.11 7.76
N PHE A 175 16.44 18.81 6.55
CA PHE A 175 17.49 17.83 6.31
C PHE A 175 18.78 18.20 7.03
N GLN A 176 19.19 19.47 6.95
CA GLN A 176 20.37 19.96 7.62
C GLN A 176 20.24 19.96 9.16
N ALA A 177 19.06 20.32 9.68
CA ALA A 177 18.82 20.31 11.13
C ALA A 177 18.84 18.90 11.71
N ALA A 178 18.25 17.93 11.01
CA ALA A 178 18.21 16.53 11.45
C ALA A 178 19.60 15.88 11.35
N HIS A 179 20.26 15.97 10.21
CA HIS A 179 21.57 15.34 10.00
C HIS A 179 22.74 16.07 10.65
N GLY A 180 22.59 17.36 10.95
CA GLY A 180 23.58 18.14 11.71
C GLY A 180 23.55 17.88 13.21
N ASN A 181 22.54 17.18 13.73
CA ASN A 181 22.38 16.91 15.15
C ASN A 181 22.73 15.44 15.47
N PRO A 182 23.81 15.15 16.22
CA PRO A 182 24.21 13.77 16.56
C PRO A 182 23.14 12.98 17.34
N ASP A 183 22.28 13.67 18.13
CA ASP A 183 21.22 13.02 18.89
C ASP A 183 20.12 12.44 17.98
N LEU A 184 20.05 12.89 16.73
CA LEU A 184 19.09 12.45 15.71
C LEU A 184 19.71 11.50 14.66
N ALA A 185 20.90 10.97 14.90
CA ALA A 185 21.65 10.16 13.92
C ALA A 185 20.89 8.91 13.39
N GLY A 186 19.88 8.45 14.11
CA GLY A 186 19.02 7.32 13.69
C GLY A 186 17.68 7.72 13.07
N VAL A 187 17.41 9.02 12.92
CA VAL A 187 16.13 9.54 12.42
C VAL A 187 16.30 9.93 10.95
N ALA A 188 15.54 9.27 10.07
CA ALA A 188 15.58 9.61 8.65
C ALA A 188 14.64 10.78 8.31
N VAL A 189 14.94 11.47 7.21
CA VAL A 189 14.16 12.62 6.71
C VAL A 189 13.37 12.21 5.47
N ILE A 190 12.03 12.26 5.57
CA ILE A 190 11.11 12.05 4.46
C ILE A 190 10.83 13.38 3.77
N GLY A 191 10.69 13.36 2.44
CA GLY A 191 10.30 14.52 1.65
C GLY A 191 8.89 15.04 1.97
N PRO A 192 8.54 16.27 1.53
CA PRO A 192 7.17 16.76 1.58
C PRO A 192 6.25 15.92 0.69
N SER A 193 4.94 16.00 0.93
CA SER A 193 3.92 15.28 0.17
C SER A 193 3.09 16.21 -0.74
N PRO A 194 3.64 16.82 -1.79
CA PRO A 194 2.85 17.66 -2.68
C PRO A 194 1.85 16.80 -3.47
N TRP A 195 0.67 17.37 -3.78
CA TRP A 195 -0.43 16.65 -4.39
C TRP A 195 -0.74 17.13 -5.82
N GLY A 196 -1.05 16.17 -6.71
CA GLY A 196 -1.55 16.43 -8.05
C GLY A 196 -0.51 17.05 -9.02
N PRO A 197 -0.95 17.54 -10.19
CA PRO A 197 -0.05 17.96 -11.28
C PRO A 197 0.91 19.10 -10.93
N SER A 198 0.55 19.98 -10.00
CA SER A 198 1.43 21.06 -9.56
C SER A 198 2.59 20.59 -8.70
N ALA A 199 2.56 19.35 -8.18
CA ALA A 199 3.64 18.78 -7.39
C ALA A 199 5.01 18.89 -8.09
N GLN A 200 5.06 18.72 -9.40
CA GLN A 200 6.29 18.76 -10.19
C GLN A 200 6.98 20.14 -10.19
N GLN A 201 6.31 21.21 -9.74
CA GLN A 201 6.95 22.52 -9.55
C GLN A 201 8.01 22.51 -8.43
N LEU A 202 7.93 21.52 -7.52
CA LEU A 202 8.95 21.36 -6.48
C LEU A 202 10.33 21.03 -7.07
N GLY A 203 10.37 20.36 -8.23
CA GLY A 203 11.62 19.89 -8.83
C GLY A 203 12.24 18.74 -8.05
N ASP A 204 13.39 18.26 -8.49
CA ASP A 204 14.12 17.18 -7.80
C ASP A 204 14.80 17.72 -6.52
N ILE A 205 14.38 17.19 -5.37
CA ILE A 205 14.92 17.50 -4.05
C ILE A 205 15.57 16.29 -3.37
N SER A 206 15.92 15.27 -4.14
CA SER A 206 16.52 14.02 -3.65
C SER A 206 17.78 14.21 -2.81
N ALA A 207 18.52 15.32 -3.01
CA ALA A 207 19.69 15.68 -2.21
C ALA A 207 19.36 16.05 -0.75
N ASN A 208 18.10 16.37 -0.45
CA ASN A 208 17.67 16.84 0.86
C ASN A 208 16.63 15.91 1.50
N VAL A 209 16.63 14.62 1.15
CA VAL A 209 15.79 13.59 1.73
C VAL A 209 16.53 12.26 1.82
N ASP A 210 16.19 11.44 2.79
CA ASP A 210 16.60 10.04 2.84
C ASP A 210 15.57 9.18 2.09
N LEU A 211 14.29 9.53 2.20
CA LEU A 211 13.15 8.83 1.58
C LEU A 211 12.26 9.83 0.85
N GLY A 212 11.74 9.42 -0.30
CA GLY A 212 10.68 10.12 -0.99
C GLY A 212 9.32 9.94 -0.30
N ASN A 213 8.34 10.75 -0.69
CA ASN A 213 7.00 10.73 -0.12
C ASN A 213 5.92 10.87 -1.20
N TRP A 214 4.81 10.19 -1.00
CA TRP A 214 3.60 10.41 -1.79
C TRP A 214 2.34 10.02 -1.03
N HIS A 215 1.26 10.79 -1.17
CA HIS A 215 -0.06 10.40 -0.69
C HIS A 215 -0.75 9.56 -1.75
N ILE A 216 -1.06 8.29 -1.43
CA ILE A 216 -1.61 7.31 -2.37
C ILE A 216 -3.12 7.19 -2.16
N TYR A 217 -3.88 8.09 -2.80
CA TYR A 217 -5.33 8.03 -2.81
C TYR A 217 -5.85 7.69 -4.21
N SER A 218 -6.24 6.45 -4.43
CA SER A 218 -6.71 5.96 -5.74
C SER A 218 -8.09 6.47 -6.17
N GLY A 219 -8.74 7.34 -5.36
CA GLY A 219 -10.02 7.92 -5.70
C GLY A 219 -11.15 6.89 -5.86
N GLY A 220 -11.18 5.88 -5.00
CA GLY A 220 -12.16 4.80 -5.02
C GLY A 220 -11.84 3.66 -5.99
N GLN A 221 -10.75 3.74 -6.76
CA GLN A 221 -10.29 2.63 -7.61
C GLN A 221 -9.68 1.51 -6.76
N TYR A 222 -9.66 0.30 -7.30
CA TYR A 222 -8.99 -0.84 -6.67
C TYR A 222 -7.45 -0.66 -6.69
N PRO A 223 -6.72 -1.28 -5.76
CA PRO A 223 -5.27 -1.03 -5.58
C PRO A 223 -4.44 -1.31 -6.84
N GLU A 224 -4.79 -2.33 -7.60
CA GLU A 224 -4.05 -2.79 -8.79
C GLU A 224 -4.47 -2.06 -10.08
N ALA A 225 -5.30 -1.02 -9.97
CA ALA A 225 -5.68 -0.19 -11.11
C ALA A 225 -4.45 0.40 -11.82
N THR A 226 -4.59 0.64 -13.12
CA THR A 226 -3.54 1.24 -13.94
C THR A 226 -3.97 2.61 -14.47
N GLY A 227 -3.00 3.39 -14.95
CA GLY A 227 -3.25 4.73 -15.49
C GLY A 227 -3.26 5.81 -14.41
N LYS A 228 -3.90 6.93 -14.71
CA LYS A 228 -3.90 8.11 -13.83
C LYS A 228 -4.51 7.81 -12.46
N GLY A 229 -3.80 8.19 -11.40
CA GLY A 229 -4.22 7.96 -10.01
C GLY A 229 -3.99 6.54 -9.51
N SER A 230 -3.29 5.71 -10.27
CA SER A 230 -2.80 4.39 -9.83
C SER A 230 -1.51 4.49 -9.04
N LEU A 231 -1.14 3.42 -8.35
CA LEU A 231 0.15 3.34 -7.66
C LEU A 231 1.33 3.61 -8.60
N SER A 232 1.33 3.01 -9.79
CA SER A 232 2.39 3.22 -10.77
C SER A 232 2.50 4.67 -11.26
N ASP A 233 1.38 5.37 -11.41
CA ASP A 233 1.34 6.80 -11.74
C ASP A 233 1.93 7.63 -10.58
N TYR A 234 1.52 7.37 -9.34
CA TYR A 234 2.05 8.05 -8.16
C TYR A 234 3.54 7.82 -7.96
N LEU A 235 4.01 6.58 -8.10
CA LEU A 235 5.44 6.28 -8.01
C LEU A 235 6.25 6.92 -9.14
N ALA A 236 5.68 7.05 -10.34
CA ALA A 236 6.32 7.77 -11.44
C ALA A 236 6.44 9.27 -11.14
N GLN A 237 5.41 9.88 -10.56
CA GLN A 237 5.44 11.28 -10.12
C GLN A 237 6.45 11.49 -8.99
N ALA A 238 6.47 10.60 -7.99
CA ALA A 238 7.45 10.67 -6.89
C ALA A 238 8.90 10.58 -7.38
N ARG A 239 9.18 9.74 -8.38
CA ARG A 239 10.53 9.66 -8.98
C ARG A 239 11.03 10.98 -9.58
N GLY A 240 10.12 11.84 -10.05
CA GLY A 240 10.46 13.16 -10.56
C GLY A 240 10.92 14.13 -9.46
N LEU A 241 10.56 13.88 -8.20
CA LEU A 241 10.89 14.73 -7.04
C LEU A 241 12.01 14.14 -6.17
N TYR A 242 12.12 12.80 -6.17
CA TYR A 242 12.98 12.05 -5.24
C TYR A 242 13.85 11.04 -5.99
N SER A 243 14.55 11.49 -7.02
CA SER A 243 15.33 10.63 -7.92
C SER A 243 16.19 9.60 -7.18
N GLY A 244 15.93 8.31 -7.43
CA GLY A 244 16.69 7.19 -6.83
C GLY A 244 16.40 6.91 -5.35
N LYS A 245 15.48 7.63 -4.69
CA LYS A 245 15.12 7.38 -3.29
C LYS A 245 13.95 6.38 -3.18
N PRO A 246 13.98 5.49 -2.18
CA PRO A 246 12.79 4.71 -1.82
C PRO A 246 11.65 5.63 -1.38
N VAL A 247 10.39 5.21 -1.59
CA VAL A 247 9.21 6.03 -1.32
C VAL A 247 8.43 5.46 -0.13
N VAL A 248 8.00 6.36 0.76
CA VAL A 248 7.02 6.10 1.81
C VAL A 248 5.68 6.70 1.37
N ALA A 249 4.58 5.98 1.57
CA ALA A 249 3.24 6.52 1.44
C ALA A 249 2.77 7.01 2.82
N THR A 250 3.00 8.29 3.13
CA THR A 250 2.65 8.83 4.46
C THR A 250 1.16 9.03 4.66
N GLU A 251 0.37 8.96 3.59
CA GLU A 251 -1.08 8.78 3.62
C GLU A 251 -1.55 7.90 2.48
N ALA A 252 -2.44 6.97 2.79
CA ALA A 252 -3.16 6.15 1.82
C ALA A 252 -4.49 5.69 2.39
N GLY A 253 -5.49 5.45 1.55
CA GLY A 253 -6.76 4.91 2.03
C GLY A 253 -7.96 5.31 1.20
N TYR A 254 -9.11 5.05 1.78
CA TYR A 254 -10.44 5.24 1.19
C TYR A 254 -11.39 5.82 2.22
N HIS A 255 -12.34 6.64 1.79
CA HIS A 255 -13.42 7.11 2.65
C HIS A 255 -14.76 6.47 2.27
N SER A 256 -15.62 6.29 3.28
CA SER A 256 -16.93 5.64 3.12
C SER A 256 -18.11 6.60 2.97
N ALA A 257 -17.88 7.90 2.79
CA ALA A 257 -18.93 8.90 2.62
C ALA A 257 -19.62 8.77 1.25
N THR A 258 -20.62 7.90 1.13
CA THR A 258 -21.26 7.56 -0.15
C THR A 258 -22.06 8.67 -0.80
N ASN A 259 -22.43 9.71 -0.04
CA ASN A 259 -23.24 10.82 -0.52
C ASN A 259 -22.43 12.12 -0.77
N VAL A 260 -21.09 12.04 -0.86
CA VAL A 260 -20.28 13.23 -1.22
C VAL A 260 -20.73 13.80 -2.59
N PRO A 261 -20.71 15.15 -2.75
CA PRO A 261 -21.04 15.77 -4.02
C PRO A 261 -20.14 15.29 -5.16
N ALA A 262 -20.68 15.29 -6.38
CA ALA A 262 -19.90 15.00 -7.59
C ALA A 262 -18.68 15.95 -7.71
N GLY A 263 -17.58 15.44 -8.24
CA GLY A 263 -16.33 16.20 -8.39
C GLY A 263 -15.47 16.31 -7.12
N LYS A 264 -15.90 15.69 -6.01
CA LYS A 264 -15.11 15.50 -4.80
C LYS A 264 -14.42 14.13 -4.82
N HIS A 265 -13.65 13.85 -3.76
CA HIS A 265 -13.06 12.54 -3.57
C HIS A 265 -14.12 11.44 -3.67
N ARG A 266 -13.87 10.40 -4.47
CA ARG A 266 -14.88 9.36 -4.74
C ARG A 266 -14.96 8.38 -3.57
N PRO A 267 -16.17 8.04 -3.12
CA PRO A 267 -16.35 7.14 -1.99
C PRO A 267 -16.15 5.68 -2.38
N THR A 268 -15.91 4.88 -1.36
CA THR A 268 -15.85 3.41 -1.45
C THR A 268 -16.65 2.83 -0.28
N PRO A 269 -17.63 1.94 -0.48
CA PRO A 269 -18.38 1.33 0.61
C PRO A 269 -17.50 0.60 1.61
N GLU A 270 -17.84 0.61 2.89
CA GLU A 270 -17.01 0.03 3.97
C GLU A 270 -16.59 -1.42 3.71
N LYS A 271 -17.50 -2.26 3.19
CA LYS A 271 -17.19 -3.66 2.84
C LYS A 271 -16.16 -3.77 1.71
N ILE A 272 -16.18 -2.85 0.75
CA ILE A 272 -15.20 -2.80 -0.33
C ILE A 272 -13.86 -2.27 0.19
N ILE A 273 -13.87 -1.30 1.12
CA ILE A 273 -12.65 -0.85 1.80
C ILE A 273 -11.99 -2.02 2.55
N ALA A 274 -12.78 -2.88 3.20
CA ALA A 274 -12.27 -4.07 3.88
C ALA A 274 -11.60 -5.07 2.93
N ARG A 275 -12.06 -5.18 1.67
CA ARG A 275 -11.39 -5.97 0.62
C ARG A 275 -10.12 -5.27 0.10
N TYR A 276 -10.19 -3.96 -0.09
CA TYR A 276 -9.12 -3.21 -0.78
C TYR A 276 -7.93 -2.92 0.12
N LEU A 277 -8.11 -2.61 1.42
CA LEU A 277 -6.99 -2.22 2.28
C LEU A 277 -5.94 -3.33 2.45
N PRO A 278 -6.27 -4.61 2.72
CA PRO A 278 -5.26 -5.66 2.74
C PRO A 278 -4.52 -5.82 1.41
N ARG A 279 -5.23 -5.69 0.28
CA ARG A 279 -4.64 -5.73 -1.06
C ARG A 279 -3.72 -4.54 -1.29
N LEU A 280 -4.13 -3.32 -0.87
CA LEU A 280 -3.32 -2.11 -0.98
C LEU A 280 -1.99 -2.27 -0.24
N MET A 281 -2.01 -2.77 1.01
CA MET A 281 -0.79 -2.99 1.78
C MET A 281 0.17 -3.96 1.06
N LEU A 282 -0.35 -5.08 0.57
CA LEU A 282 0.47 -6.06 -0.16
C LEU A 282 0.92 -5.53 -1.53
N TRP A 283 0.07 -4.77 -2.23
CA TRP A 283 0.39 -4.19 -3.53
C TRP A 283 1.48 -3.12 -3.43
N ASP A 284 1.40 -2.25 -2.43
CA ASP A 284 2.42 -1.25 -2.15
C ASP A 284 3.76 -1.91 -1.80
N LEU A 285 3.75 -2.92 -0.92
CA LEU A 285 4.95 -3.70 -0.58
C LEU A 285 5.57 -4.37 -1.82
N LYS A 286 4.74 -4.99 -2.67
CA LYS A 286 5.17 -5.63 -3.93
C LYS A 286 5.88 -4.66 -4.87
N HIS A 287 5.51 -3.38 -4.84
CA HIS A 287 6.08 -2.34 -5.70
C HIS A 287 7.16 -1.50 -5.01
N GLY A 288 7.64 -1.92 -3.84
CA GLY A 288 8.78 -1.31 -3.16
C GLY A 288 8.46 -0.03 -2.40
N VAL A 289 7.18 0.22 -2.06
CA VAL A 289 6.82 1.25 -1.07
C VAL A 289 7.32 0.77 0.29
N VAL A 290 8.15 1.59 0.95
CA VAL A 290 8.83 1.20 2.20
C VAL A 290 7.83 1.03 3.34
N ARG A 291 6.85 1.95 3.44
CA ARG A 291 5.78 1.94 4.44
C ARG A 291 4.57 2.69 3.92
N THR A 292 3.39 2.21 4.27
CA THR A 292 2.11 2.83 3.93
C THR A 292 1.34 3.13 5.20
N TYR A 293 1.05 4.42 5.44
CA TYR A 293 0.27 4.86 6.58
C TYR A 293 -1.20 5.03 6.17
N VAL A 294 -2.06 4.19 6.73
CA VAL A 294 -3.52 4.29 6.50
C VAL A 294 -4.04 5.59 7.09
N TYR A 295 -4.70 6.40 6.30
CA TYR A 295 -5.43 7.58 6.75
C TYR A 295 -6.90 7.22 6.94
N GLU A 296 -7.44 7.25 8.18
CA GLU A 296 -6.84 7.52 9.49
C GLU A 296 -7.35 6.50 10.55
N LEU A 297 -6.83 6.53 11.77
CA LEU A 297 -7.26 5.60 12.82
C LEU A 297 -8.73 5.81 13.21
N ILE A 298 -9.13 7.06 13.50
CA ILE A 298 -10.47 7.40 13.98
C ILE A 298 -10.97 8.63 13.26
N ASP A 299 -12.22 8.61 12.79
CA ASP A 299 -12.84 9.81 12.21
C ASP A 299 -12.70 11.00 13.16
N SER A 300 -12.00 12.03 12.69
CA SER A 300 -11.76 13.25 13.46
C SER A 300 -13.01 14.13 13.58
N PHE A 301 -13.96 13.98 12.65
CA PHE A 301 -15.16 14.80 12.54
C PHE A 301 -16.42 13.94 12.44
N ASN A 302 -17.60 14.56 12.64
CA ASN A 302 -18.91 13.92 12.52
C ASN A 302 -19.86 14.84 11.73
N LYS A 303 -19.56 15.00 10.42
CA LYS A 303 -20.35 15.84 9.51
C LYS A 303 -21.24 15.02 8.57
N GLY A 304 -21.39 13.72 8.86
CA GLY A 304 -22.21 12.81 8.06
C GLY A 304 -21.54 12.30 6.79
N ASP A 305 -22.31 11.64 5.95
CA ASP A 305 -21.87 10.87 4.78
C ASP A 305 -21.69 11.73 3.50
N THR A 306 -21.86 13.05 3.61
CA THR A 306 -21.57 14.02 2.56
C THR A 306 -20.19 14.67 2.70
N ASP A 307 -19.46 14.36 3.79
CA ASP A 307 -18.13 14.89 4.09
C ASP A 307 -17.09 13.77 4.09
N ALA A 308 -16.18 13.78 3.14
CA ALA A 308 -15.14 12.75 3.01
C ALA A 308 -14.27 12.65 4.27
N GLU A 309 -13.84 13.81 4.81
CA GLU A 309 -12.94 13.91 5.97
C GLU A 309 -13.53 13.33 7.27
N SER A 310 -14.82 13.12 7.32
CA SER A 310 -15.53 12.51 8.45
C SER A 310 -15.68 10.99 8.32
N ASN A 311 -15.07 10.37 7.30
CA ASN A 311 -15.35 8.97 6.94
C ASN A 311 -14.13 8.17 6.46
N PHE A 312 -12.92 8.60 6.76
CA PHE A 312 -11.68 7.86 6.46
C PHE A 312 -11.27 6.87 7.55
N GLY A 313 -11.69 7.09 8.78
CA GLY A 313 -11.24 6.35 9.95
C GLY A 313 -11.47 4.84 9.85
N LEU A 314 -10.53 4.06 10.32
CA LEU A 314 -10.76 2.63 10.62
C LEU A 314 -11.79 2.47 11.75
N ILE A 315 -11.94 3.50 12.56
CA ILE A 315 -12.89 3.61 13.68
C ILE A 315 -13.77 4.83 13.40
N ARG A 316 -15.09 4.68 13.55
CA ARG A 316 -16.03 5.79 13.40
C ARG A 316 -15.91 6.77 14.56
N TYR A 317 -16.44 7.98 14.38
CA TYR A 317 -16.43 9.03 15.39
C TYR A 317 -17.03 8.61 16.75
N ASP A 318 -17.99 7.69 16.75
CA ASP A 318 -18.60 7.14 17.98
C ASP A 318 -17.73 6.09 18.68
N GLY A 319 -16.63 5.66 18.07
CA GLY A 319 -15.71 4.65 18.58
C GLY A 319 -16.01 3.22 18.06
N THR A 320 -17.02 3.03 17.23
CA THR A 320 -17.31 1.73 16.62
C THR A 320 -16.33 1.42 15.49
N ARG A 321 -15.91 0.17 15.36
CA ARG A 321 -14.93 -0.26 14.36
C ARG A 321 -15.60 -0.51 13.02
N ARG A 322 -14.95 -0.08 11.94
CA ARG A 322 -15.35 -0.46 10.58
C ARG A 322 -14.81 -1.85 10.21
N PRO A 323 -15.38 -2.52 9.22
CA PRO A 323 -14.85 -3.77 8.67
C PRO A 323 -13.37 -3.69 8.29
N SER A 324 -12.93 -2.54 7.80
CA SER A 324 -11.52 -2.26 7.46
C SER A 324 -10.57 -2.34 8.66
N PHE A 325 -11.03 -2.00 9.87
CA PHE A 325 -10.25 -2.19 11.10
C PHE A 325 -9.95 -3.69 11.32
N ALA A 326 -10.99 -4.53 11.21
CA ALA A 326 -10.84 -5.97 11.37
C ALA A 326 -9.94 -6.56 10.28
N ALA A 327 -10.05 -6.07 9.03
CA ALA A 327 -9.23 -6.53 7.91
C ALA A 327 -7.73 -6.23 8.14
N ILE A 328 -7.38 -5.02 8.57
CA ILE A 328 -5.97 -4.65 8.87
C ILE A 328 -5.45 -5.41 10.11
N LYS A 329 -6.25 -5.52 11.18
CA LYS A 329 -5.90 -6.31 12.35
C LYS A 329 -5.57 -7.76 11.98
N ASN A 330 -6.42 -8.40 11.20
CA ASN A 330 -6.23 -9.78 10.78
C ASN A 330 -5.04 -9.93 9.82
N LEU A 331 -4.82 -8.98 8.91
CA LEU A 331 -3.63 -8.97 8.06
C LEU A 331 -2.35 -8.94 8.92
N ILE A 332 -2.25 -8.00 9.86
CA ILE A 332 -1.12 -7.91 10.78
C ILE A 332 -0.97 -9.20 11.58
N GLY A 333 -2.07 -9.74 12.14
CA GLY A 333 -2.01 -10.96 12.95
C GLY A 333 -1.54 -12.20 12.19
N ILE A 334 -1.93 -12.35 10.91
CA ILE A 334 -1.51 -13.48 10.06
C ILE A 334 0.00 -13.40 9.75
N PHE A 335 0.50 -12.21 9.45
CA PHE A 335 1.88 -12.02 9.01
C PHE A 335 2.85 -11.75 10.16
N SER A 336 2.37 -11.41 11.35
CA SER A 336 3.21 -11.16 12.53
C SER A 336 4.04 -12.39 12.89
N ASP A 337 5.35 -12.17 13.04
CA ASP A 337 6.31 -13.19 13.39
C ASP A 337 7.37 -12.59 14.31
N SER A 338 7.52 -13.16 15.50
CA SER A 338 8.52 -12.70 16.48
C SER A 338 9.94 -13.19 16.20
N GLY A 339 10.09 -14.17 15.29
CA GLY A 339 11.38 -14.70 14.89
C GLY A 339 11.96 -13.95 13.70
N ALA A 340 13.28 -13.79 13.67
CA ALA A 340 13.96 -13.21 12.52
C ALA A 340 14.07 -14.21 11.37
N VAL A 341 13.82 -13.75 10.15
CA VAL A 341 14.04 -14.49 8.89
C VAL A 341 14.96 -13.64 8.00
N PRO A 342 16.26 -13.57 8.31
CA PRO A 342 17.17 -12.65 7.61
C PRO A 342 17.42 -13.06 6.14
N HIS A 343 17.24 -14.35 5.81
CA HIS A 343 17.42 -14.90 4.47
C HIS A 343 16.25 -15.82 4.12
N PRO A 344 15.08 -15.25 3.77
CA PRO A 344 13.93 -16.07 3.39
C PRO A 344 14.27 -16.96 2.19
N GLN A 345 13.79 -18.20 2.22
CA GLN A 345 14.05 -19.18 1.18
C GLN A 345 13.11 -18.99 -0.01
N ALA A 346 13.48 -19.51 -1.15
CA ALA A 346 12.60 -19.62 -2.30
C ALA A 346 11.74 -20.90 -2.19
N LEU A 347 10.57 -20.87 -2.80
CA LEU A 347 9.69 -22.03 -2.96
C LEU A 347 9.38 -22.22 -4.45
N ASP A 348 9.51 -23.47 -4.92
CA ASP A 348 9.11 -23.86 -6.27
C ASP A 348 7.61 -24.20 -6.24
N TRP A 349 6.81 -23.43 -6.95
CA TRP A 349 5.38 -23.69 -7.08
C TRP A 349 4.87 -23.18 -8.43
N SER A 350 3.71 -23.65 -8.85
CA SER A 350 3.01 -23.15 -10.02
C SER A 350 1.52 -23.13 -9.82
N GLN A 351 0.81 -22.41 -10.68
CA GLN A 351 -0.65 -22.41 -10.75
C GLN A 351 -1.11 -22.79 -12.13
N SER A 352 -2.22 -23.54 -12.22
CA SER A 352 -2.78 -24.00 -13.49
C SER A 352 -3.47 -22.88 -14.27
N SER A 353 -4.10 -21.93 -13.57
CA SER A 353 -4.75 -20.78 -14.22
C SER A 353 -3.73 -19.79 -14.76
N LYS A 354 -4.03 -19.27 -15.96
CA LYS A 354 -3.27 -18.20 -16.63
C LYS A 354 -4.01 -16.86 -16.65
N ASP A 355 -5.00 -16.69 -15.76
CA ASP A 355 -5.68 -15.41 -15.62
C ASP A 355 -4.73 -14.38 -15.01
N ASP A 356 -4.36 -13.36 -15.80
CA ASP A 356 -3.42 -12.30 -15.40
C ASP A 356 -3.94 -11.45 -14.22
N ALA A 357 -5.21 -11.55 -13.88
CA ALA A 357 -5.77 -10.89 -12.70
C ALA A 357 -5.32 -11.53 -11.39
N ILE A 358 -4.85 -12.78 -11.38
CA ILE A 358 -4.34 -13.42 -10.17
C ILE A 358 -3.04 -12.74 -9.74
N GLN A 359 -3.07 -12.17 -8.55
CA GLN A 359 -1.91 -11.63 -7.88
C GLN A 359 -1.43 -12.57 -6.80
N SER A 360 -0.11 -12.65 -6.62
CA SER A 360 0.50 -13.48 -5.60
C SER A 360 1.70 -12.82 -4.94
N MET A 361 1.92 -13.14 -3.68
CA MET A 361 3.15 -12.86 -2.94
C MET A 361 3.47 -14.03 -2.00
N LEU A 362 4.75 -14.36 -1.90
CA LEU A 362 5.23 -15.44 -1.04
C LEU A 362 6.04 -14.87 0.13
N PHE A 363 5.78 -15.40 1.32
CA PHE A 363 6.46 -15.01 2.55
C PHE A 363 6.91 -16.24 3.31
N GLN A 364 7.98 -16.11 4.10
CA GLN A 364 8.45 -17.16 5.00
C GLN A 364 8.40 -16.69 6.45
N ARG A 365 7.99 -17.60 7.32
CA ARG A 365 7.98 -17.43 8.77
C ARG A 365 9.24 -18.03 9.40
N SER A 366 9.55 -17.60 10.60
CA SER A 366 10.70 -18.11 11.39
C SER A 366 10.59 -19.59 11.75
N ASP A 367 9.39 -20.16 11.76
CA ASP A 367 9.17 -21.61 11.95
C ASP A 367 9.41 -22.45 10.68
N GLY A 368 9.84 -21.83 9.59
CA GLY A 368 10.09 -22.46 8.29
C GLY A 368 8.86 -22.56 7.39
N SER A 369 7.64 -22.33 7.90
CA SER A 369 6.43 -22.34 7.06
C SER A 369 6.40 -21.15 6.10
N PHE A 370 5.68 -21.33 4.98
CA PHE A 370 5.43 -20.26 4.02
C PHE A 370 4.00 -19.75 4.13
N LEU A 371 3.82 -18.47 3.80
CA LEU A 371 2.51 -17.86 3.58
C LEU A 371 2.44 -17.42 2.11
N LEU A 372 1.52 -18.02 1.34
CA LEU A 372 1.25 -17.62 -0.03
C LEU A 372 -0.03 -16.78 -0.04
N ALA A 373 0.10 -15.49 -0.25
CA ALA A 373 -1.01 -14.56 -0.41
C ALA A 373 -1.49 -14.58 -1.87
N LEU A 374 -2.79 -14.73 -2.09
CA LEU A 374 -3.44 -14.78 -3.40
C LEU A 374 -4.69 -13.91 -3.41
N TRP A 375 -4.90 -13.17 -4.51
CA TRP A 375 -6.14 -12.40 -4.73
C TRP A 375 -6.31 -12.09 -6.23
N LEU A 376 -7.52 -11.71 -6.63
CA LEU A 376 -7.74 -11.14 -7.96
C LEU A 376 -7.59 -9.63 -7.91
N GLY A 377 -6.67 -9.08 -8.71
CA GLY A 377 -6.48 -7.65 -8.92
C GLY A 377 -7.56 -7.08 -9.85
N VAL A 378 -8.81 -7.13 -9.41
CA VAL A 378 -9.96 -6.64 -10.19
C VAL A 378 -10.80 -5.67 -9.36
N PRO A 379 -11.57 -4.77 -10.02
CA PRO A 379 -12.48 -3.88 -9.32
C PRO A 379 -13.67 -4.64 -8.72
N ALA A 380 -14.10 -4.27 -7.51
CA ALA A 380 -15.33 -4.68 -6.86
C ALA A 380 -16.34 -3.53 -6.76
N TRP A 381 -15.92 -2.33 -7.16
CA TRP A 381 -16.68 -1.08 -7.07
C TRP A 381 -16.40 -0.18 -8.27
N ASP A 382 -17.46 0.39 -8.84
CA ASP A 382 -17.38 1.47 -9.81
C ASP A 382 -17.53 2.82 -9.09
N PRO A 383 -16.43 3.59 -8.90
CA PRO A 383 -16.49 4.85 -8.16
C PRO A 383 -17.18 5.97 -8.93
N GLU A 384 -17.36 5.86 -10.25
CA GLU A 384 -18.09 6.85 -11.07
C GLU A 384 -19.59 6.63 -10.97
N GLN A 385 -20.04 5.40 -11.14
CA GLN A 385 -21.45 5.03 -11.08
C GLN A 385 -21.94 4.78 -9.66
N ARG A 386 -21.01 4.65 -8.70
CA ARG A 386 -21.26 4.29 -7.30
C ARG A 386 -22.07 3.00 -7.18
N THR A 387 -21.66 1.98 -7.92
CA THR A 387 -22.29 0.66 -7.95
C THR A 387 -21.27 -0.45 -7.70
N GLU A 388 -21.72 -1.52 -7.05
CA GLU A 388 -20.91 -2.70 -6.89
C GLU A 388 -20.75 -3.45 -8.21
N ILE A 389 -19.55 -3.97 -8.42
CA ILE A 389 -19.23 -4.83 -9.54
C ILE A 389 -19.38 -6.29 -9.04
N PRO A 390 -20.08 -7.17 -9.77
CA PRO A 390 -20.21 -8.57 -9.39
C PRO A 390 -18.84 -9.22 -9.16
N ALA A 391 -18.74 -9.98 -8.06
CA ALA A 391 -17.50 -10.66 -7.70
C ALA A 391 -17.05 -11.62 -8.81
N LYS A 392 -15.79 -11.48 -9.21
CA LYS A 392 -15.11 -12.44 -10.09
C LYS A 392 -14.47 -13.52 -9.22
N THR A 393 -14.51 -14.76 -9.69
CA THR A 393 -13.78 -15.87 -9.09
C THR A 393 -13.02 -16.63 -10.18
N VAL A 394 -11.87 -17.18 -9.84
CA VAL A 394 -11.06 -17.99 -10.75
C VAL A 394 -10.63 -19.26 -10.03
N SER A 395 -11.08 -20.40 -10.52
CA SER A 395 -10.58 -21.70 -10.05
C SER A 395 -9.18 -21.95 -10.57
N THR A 396 -8.30 -22.41 -9.71
CA THR A 396 -6.93 -22.78 -10.04
C THR A 396 -6.48 -23.95 -9.19
N GLU A 397 -5.46 -24.63 -9.65
CA GLU A 397 -4.78 -25.68 -8.90
C GLU A 397 -3.32 -25.26 -8.72
N LEU A 398 -2.83 -25.27 -7.48
CA LEU A 398 -1.41 -25.06 -7.21
C LEU A 398 -0.68 -26.39 -7.25
N THR A 399 0.46 -26.44 -7.91
CA THR A 399 1.41 -27.53 -7.80
C THR A 399 2.48 -27.10 -6.81
N LEU A 400 2.69 -27.90 -5.77
CA LEU A 400 3.59 -27.64 -4.65
C LEU A 400 4.74 -28.66 -4.63
N PRO A 401 5.91 -28.32 -4.08
CA PRO A 401 7.00 -29.29 -3.93
C PRO A 401 6.65 -30.36 -2.88
N ALA A 402 7.28 -31.51 -2.98
CA ALA A 402 7.05 -32.66 -2.10
C ALA A 402 7.37 -32.37 -0.61
N THR A 403 8.09 -31.30 -0.34
CA THR A 403 8.40 -30.84 1.03
C THR A 403 7.20 -30.20 1.73
N ILE A 404 6.17 -29.80 0.99
CA ILE A 404 4.94 -29.26 1.55
C ILE A 404 3.93 -30.38 1.70
N SER A 405 3.55 -30.67 2.94
CA SER A 405 2.64 -31.77 3.29
C SER A 405 1.30 -31.30 3.89
N LYS A 406 1.24 -30.04 4.32
CA LYS A 406 0.04 -29.45 4.92
C LYS A 406 -0.22 -28.07 4.38
N ALA A 407 -1.51 -27.76 4.11
CA ALA A 407 -1.98 -26.43 3.76
C ALA A 407 -3.15 -26.02 4.66
N THR A 408 -3.15 -24.77 5.08
CA THR A 408 -4.30 -24.14 5.76
C THR A 408 -4.64 -22.85 5.03
N THR A 409 -5.88 -22.70 4.60
CA THR A 409 -6.39 -21.49 3.96
C THR A 409 -6.98 -20.53 4.98
N LEU A 410 -6.68 -19.25 4.82
CA LEU A 410 -7.14 -18.13 5.63
C LEU A 410 -7.84 -17.15 4.67
N GLU A 411 -9.17 -17.18 4.64
CA GLU A 411 -9.97 -16.38 3.70
C GLU A 411 -10.56 -15.15 4.37
N PHE A 412 -10.29 -13.97 3.80
CA PHE A 412 -10.87 -12.71 4.24
C PHE A 412 -12.31 -12.56 3.73
N SER A 413 -13.16 -11.93 4.55
CA SER A 413 -14.55 -11.58 4.21
C SER A 413 -14.74 -10.08 4.03
N ASP A 414 -15.93 -9.66 3.62
CA ASP A 414 -16.38 -8.27 3.52
C ASP A 414 -16.44 -7.54 4.86
N GLU A 415 -16.57 -8.30 5.95
CA GLU A 415 -16.55 -7.78 7.32
C GLU A 415 -15.11 -7.71 7.87
N GLY A 416 -14.12 -8.01 7.05
CA GLY A 416 -12.72 -8.06 7.45
C GLY A 416 -12.37 -9.22 8.37
N THR A 417 -13.30 -10.14 8.62
CA THR A 417 -13.04 -11.36 9.39
C THR A 417 -12.31 -12.39 8.54
N VAL A 418 -11.66 -13.35 9.20
CA VAL A 418 -10.92 -14.42 8.54
C VAL A 418 -11.48 -15.77 8.95
N THR A 419 -11.82 -16.58 7.96
CA THR A 419 -12.17 -18.00 8.15
C THR A 419 -10.93 -18.85 7.85
N SER A 420 -10.63 -19.80 8.75
CA SER A 420 -9.50 -20.72 8.60
C SER A 420 -10.03 -22.15 8.42
N HIS A 421 -9.48 -22.87 7.45
CA HIS A 421 -9.76 -24.29 7.24
C HIS A 421 -8.54 -24.99 6.66
N ASP A 422 -8.34 -26.26 7.03
CA ASP A 422 -7.31 -27.09 6.43
C ASP A 422 -7.72 -27.40 4.99
N ALA A 423 -6.75 -27.44 4.09
CA ALA A 423 -6.95 -27.71 2.68
C ALA A 423 -6.18 -28.97 2.27
N ASP A 424 -6.87 -29.86 1.55
CA ASP A 424 -6.31 -31.15 1.14
C ASP A 424 -5.29 -30.97 0.01
N ILE A 425 -4.14 -31.58 0.17
CA ILE A 425 -3.10 -31.67 -0.86
C ILE A 425 -3.14 -33.09 -1.44
N GLU A 426 -3.58 -33.23 -2.68
CA GLU A 426 -3.66 -34.50 -3.39
C GLU A 426 -2.53 -34.59 -4.44
N GLY A 427 -1.59 -35.52 -4.28
CA GLY A 427 -0.50 -35.70 -5.24
C GLY A 427 0.30 -34.41 -5.51
N HIS A 428 0.61 -33.64 -4.48
CA HIS A 428 1.28 -32.34 -4.54
C HIS A 428 0.44 -31.20 -5.17
N ARG A 429 -0.85 -31.38 -5.27
CA ARG A 429 -1.78 -30.42 -5.87
C ARG A 429 -2.77 -29.92 -4.82
N LEU A 430 -3.03 -28.63 -4.88
CA LEU A 430 -4.00 -27.94 -4.02
C LEU A 430 -4.99 -27.18 -4.90
N ALA A 431 -6.23 -27.65 -4.96
CA ALA A 431 -7.29 -26.97 -5.68
C ALA A 431 -7.87 -25.81 -4.84
N LEU A 432 -8.07 -24.64 -5.45
CA LEU A 432 -8.65 -23.48 -4.78
C LEU A 432 -9.39 -22.56 -5.76
N THR A 433 -10.18 -21.66 -5.18
CA THR A 433 -10.84 -20.56 -5.90
C THR A 433 -10.31 -19.24 -5.41
N VAL A 434 -9.63 -18.49 -6.29
CA VAL A 434 -9.15 -17.15 -6.00
C VAL A 434 -10.28 -16.15 -6.21
N LYS A 435 -10.43 -15.22 -5.26
CA LYS A 435 -11.46 -14.17 -5.22
C LYS A 435 -10.80 -12.79 -5.24
N ASP A 436 -11.59 -11.73 -5.31
CA ASP A 436 -11.14 -10.34 -5.14
C ASP A 436 -10.89 -9.96 -3.66
N THR A 437 -11.27 -10.83 -2.71
CA THR A 437 -10.82 -10.81 -1.32
C THR A 437 -9.48 -11.52 -1.18
N LEU A 438 -8.68 -11.11 -0.20
CA LEU A 438 -7.40 -11.77 0.08
C LEU A 438 -7.61 -13.19 0.63
N THR A 439 -6.88 -14.14 0.08
CA THR A 439 -6.70 -15.49 0.64
C THR A 439 -5.21 -15.68 0.95
N VAL A 440 -4.89 -16.12 2.16
CA VAL A 440 -3.53 -16.50 2.55
C VAL A 440 -3.49 -17.99 2.80
N ILE A 441 -2.55 -18.68 2.17
CA ILE A 441 -2.35 -20.12 2.35
C ILE A 441 -1.09 -20.34 3.16
N ARG A 442 -1.21 -20.92 4.34
CA ARG A 442 -0.06 -21.39 5.11
C ARG A 442 0.34 -22.77 4.61
N LEU A 443 1.59 -22.90 4.19
CA LEU A 443 2.21 -24.11 3.64
C LEU A 443 3.27 -24.61 4.62
N GLN A 444 3.19 -25.93 4.97
CA GLN A 444 4.06 -26.57 5.95
C GLN A 444 4.58 -27.93 5.46
#